data_42f61b41ae0180c7b37a89064fbf80e0
#
_entry.id   42f61b41ae0180c7b37a89064fbf80e0
#
_cell.length_a   1.000
_cell.length_b   1.000
_cell.length_c   1.000
_cell.angle_alpha   90.00
_cell.angle_beta   90.00
_cell.angle_gamma   90.00
#
_symmetry.space_group_name_H-M   'P 1'
#
loop_
_entity.id
_entity.type
_entity.pdbx_description
1 polymer ?
#
loop_
_entity_poly.entity_id
_entity_poly.type
_entity_poly.pdbx_seq_one_letter_code
_entity_poly.pdbx_strand_id
1 'polypeptide(L)'
;MSFSLPDLPYAHDALAPYMSRETLEYHHDKHHLAYVNNGNNLLKGTEWENKSLEDVVKGSFGKNAGLFNNAGQHYNHIHFWKWMKPGGGGDKIPGNLQKKIESDLGSVAKMSEDFIQAGVTQFGSGWCWLAVKDGKITVMKTPNGENPLVHGAKPILGCDVWEHSYYIDYRNRRPDYLKAFLDNLVNWDHVAEMYEEAMK
;
A
#
# COMPACT_ATOMS: atom_id res chain seq x y z
N MET A 1 -1.71 -14.39 -17.77
CA MET A 1 -0.51 -14.42 -16.88
C MET A 1 -1.00 -14.68 -15.47
N SER A 2 -0.41 -15.62 -14.73
CA SER A 2 -0.82 -15.91 -13.35
C SER A 2 -0.11 -14.98 -12.34
N PHE A 3 -0.75 -14.74 -11.21
CA PHE A 3 -0.14 -14.03 -10.09
C PHE A 3 0.86 -14.94 -9.38
N SER A 4 1.90 -14.33 -8.80
CA SER A 4 2.88 -15.04 -7.96
C SER A 4 3.17 -14.20 -6.72
N LEU A 5 3.36 -14.87 -5.58
CA LEU A 5 3.77 -14.21 -4.35
C LEU A 5 5.23 -13.75 -4.49
N PRO A 6 5.54 -12.44 -4.42
CA PRO A 6 6.92 -12.00 -4.42
C PRO A 6 7.59 -12.32 -3.07
N ASP A 7 8.90 -12.54 -3.10
CA ASP A 7 9.68 -12.60 -1.86
C ASP A 7 9.64 -11.24 -1.14
N LEU A 8 9.73 -11.29 0.20
CA LEU A 8 9.97 -10.07 0.97
C LEU A 8 11.36 -9.52 0.63
N PRO A 9 11.53 -8.19 0.45
CA PRO A 9 12.84 -7.60 0.17
C PRO A 9 13.77 -7.51 1.39
N TYR A 10 13.35 -8.08 2.52
CA TYR A 10 14.09 -8.14 3.81
C TYR A 10 13.68 -9.39 4.59
N ALA A 11 14.44 -9.74 5.64
CA ALA A 11 14.09 -10.83 6.53
C ALA A 11 12.80 -10.53 7.31
N HIS A 12 12.06 -11.56 7.70
CA HIS A 12 10.79 -11.41 8.43
C HIS A 12 10.90 -10.60 9.75
N ASP A 13 12.06 -10.59 10.38
CA ASP A 13 12.32 -9.85 11.63
C ASP A 13 13.00 -8.49 11.42
N ALA A 14 13.28 -8.10 10.18
CA ALA A 14 14.06 -6.91 9.87
C ALA A 14 13.35 -5.59 10.20
N LEU A 15 12.03 -5.58 10.29
CA LEU A 15 11.22 -4.39 10.60
C LEU A 15 10.93 -4.23 12.11
N ALA A 16 11.36 -5.19 12.95
CA ALA A 16 11.22 -5.07 14.40
C ALA A 16 12.01 -3.85 14.93
N PRO A 17 11.56 -3.19 16.02
CA PRO A 17 10.39 -3.52 16.85
C PRO A 17 9.05 -2.95 16.33
N TYR A 18 9.03 -2.29 15.18
CA TYR A 18 7.86 -1.58 14.65
C TYR A 18 6.85 -2.48 13.97
N MET A 19 7.32 -3.58 13.40
CA MET A 19 6.50 -4.65 12.83
C MET A 19 7.20 -5.98 13.12
N SER A 20 6.53 -6.87 13.83
CA SER A 20 7.13 -8.13 14.30
C SER A 20 7.26 -9.17 13.20
N ARG A 21 8.13 -10.17 13.44
CA ARG A 21 8.24 -11.37 12.62
C ARG A 21 6.87 -12.06 12.49
N GLU A 22 6.16 -12.22 13.59
CA GLU A 22 4.85 -12.89 13.61
C GLU A 22 3.85 -12.17 12.69
N THR A 23 3.80 -10.84 12.75
CA THR A 23 2.96 -10.06 11.83
C THR A 23 3.30 -10.35 10.37
N LEU A 24 4.58 -10.35 9.99
CA LEU A 24 4.99 -10.61 8.61
C LEU A 24 4.76 -12.06 8.17
N GLU A 25 4.95 -13.04 9.05
CA GLU A 25 4.65 -14.45 8.76
C GLU A 25 3.17 -14.66 8.45
N TYR A 26 2.26 -13.99 9.17
CA TYR A 26 0.84 -14.01 8.82
C TYR A 26 0.50 -13.15 7.62
N HIS A 27 1.00 -11.92 7.58
CA HIS A 27 0.59 -10.93 6.58
C HIS A 27 1.09 -11.27 5.18
N HIS A 28 2.36 -11.65 5.03
CA HIS A 28 2.96 -12.06 3.76
C HIS A 28 2.66 -13.53 3.44
N ASP A 29 3.03 -14.44 4.34
CA ASP A 29 3.05 -15.88 4.02
C ASP A 29 1.64 -16.52 4.05
N LYS A 30 0.65 -15.86 4.64
CA LYS A 30 -0.73 -16.33 4.71
C LYS A 30 -1.70 -15.42 3.96
N HIS A 31 -1.87 -14.17 4.39
CA HIS A 31 -2.84 -13.27 3.77
C HIS A 31 -2.50 -12.97 2.30
N HIS A 32 -1.28 -12.51 2.02
CA HIS A 32 -0.89 -12.19 0.64
C HIS A 32 -0.91 -13.46 -0.25
N LEU A 33 -0.41 -14.60 0.26
CA LEU A 33 -0.49 -15.87 -0.47
C LEU A 33 -1.94 -16.25 -0.80
N ALA A 34 -2.88 -16.06 0.12
CA ALA A 34 -4.29 -16.34 -0.12
C ALA A 34 -4.87 -15.46 -1.25
N TYR A 35 -4.52 -14.18 -1.30
CA TYR A 35 -4.95 -13.32 -2.41
C TYR A 35 -4.38 -13.79 -3.76
N VAL A 36 -3.14 -14.24 -3.79
CA VAL A 36 -2.52 -14.82 -5.00
C VAL A 36 -3.27 -16.06 -5.45
N ASN A 37 -3.49 -17.01 -4.55
CA ASN A 37 -4.13 -18.28 -4.88
C ASN A 37 -5.60 -18.09 -5.30
N ASN A 38 -6.37 -17.32 -4.55
CA ASN A 38 -7.76 -17.04 -4.84
C ASN A 38 -7.89 -16.22 -6.12
N GLY A 39 -7.02 -15.22 -6.30
CA GLY A 39 -6.97 -14.39 -7.51
C GLY A 39 -6.70 -15.23 -8.76
N ASN A 40 -5.73 -16.14 -8.71
CA ASN A 40 -5.43 -17.06 -9.81
C ASN A 40 -6.62 -17.96 -10.17
N ASN A 41 -7.32 -18.47 -9.15
CA ASN A 41 -8.49 -19.32 -9.39
C ASN A 41 -9.62 -18.54 -10.08
N LEU A 42 -9.85 -17.29 -9.66
CA LEU A 42 -10.89 -16.44 -10.21
C LEU A 42 -10.52 -15.80 -11.55
N LEU A 43 -9.24 -15.71 -11.89
CA LEU A 43 -8.74 -15.13 -13.15
C LEU A 43 -8.94 -16.07 -14.33
N LYS A 44 -8.88 -17.38 -14.09
CA LYS A 44 -8.99 -18.41 -15.14
C LYS A 44 -10.28 -18.28 -15.94
N GLY A 45 -10.15 -18.29 -17.26
CA GLY A 45 -11.29 -18.22 -18.19
C GLY A 45 -11.95 -16.84 -18.28
N THR A 46 -11.42 -15.83 -17.64
CA THR A 46 -11.91 -14.45 -17.78
C THR A 46 -11.24 -13.72 -18.94
N GLU A 47 -11.84 -12.63 -19.39
CA GLU A 47 -11.26 -11.73 -20.41
C GLU A 47 -9.92 -11.09 -19.96
N TRP A 48 -9.59 -11.13 -18.66
CA TRP A 48 -8.37 -10.57 -18.08
C TRP A 48 -7.23 -11.57 -17.87
N GLU A 49 -7.42 -12.87 -18.19
CA GLU A 49 -6.45 -13.94 -17.86
C GLU A 49 -5.02 -13.66 -18.36
N ASN A 50 -4.88 -12.97 -19.49
CA ASN A 50 -3.59 -12.64 -20.10
C ASN A 50 -3.24 -11.15 -20.02
N LYS A 51 -3.93 -10.39 -19.18
CA LYS A 51 -3.68 -8.96 -18.99
C LYS A 51 -2.66 -8.71 -17.85
N SER A 52 -2.12 -7.49 -17.81
CA SER A 52 -1.32 -7.05 -16.68
C SER A 52 -2.13 -7.02 -15.38
N LEU A 53 -1.47 -7.09 -14.22
CA LEU A 53 -2.17 -6.99 -12.94
C LEU A 53 -2.96 -5.68 -12.81
N GLU A 54 -2.39 -4.57 -13.25
CA GLU A 54 -3.11 -3.27 -13.25
C GLU A 54 -4.36 -3.30 -14.12
N ASP A 55 -4.28 -3.93 -15.30
CA ASP A 55 -5.44 -4.07 -16.19
C ASP A 55 -6.51 -4.97 -15.56
N VAL A 56 -6.10 -6.04 -14.86
CA VAL A 56 -7.03 -6.89 -14.10
C VAL A 56 -7.72 -6.08 -13.01
N VAL A 57 -6.97 -5.31 -12.23
CA VAL A 57 -7.52 -4.47 -11.15
C VAL A 57 -8.52 -3.46 -11.71
N LYS A 58 -8.11 -2.68 -12.72
CA LYS A 58 -8.98 -1.65 -13.34
C LYS A 58 -10.19 -2.26 -14.04
N GLY A 59 -9.97 -3.35 -14.77
CA GLY A 59 -11.00 -4.00 -15.58
C GLY A 59 -12.07 -4.71 -14.75
N SER A 60 -11.68 -5.35 -13.65
CA SER A 60 -12.61 -6.11 -12.80
C SER A 60 -13.39 -5.23 -11.80
N PHE A 61 -12.93 -4.01 -11.54
CA PHE A 61 -13.61 -3.08 -10.64
C PHE A 61 -15.07 -2.82 -11.10
N GLY A 62 -16.01 -3.04 -10.22
CA GLY A 62 -17.43 -2.90 -10.49
C GLY A 62 -18.05 -3.98 -11.39
N LYS A 63 -17.24 -4.94 -11.89
CA LYS A 63 -17.70 -6.02 -12.79
C LYS A 63 -17.58 -7.41 -12.17
N ASN A 64 -16.49 -7.67 -11.48
CA ASN A 64 -16.22 -8.96 -10.82
C ASN A 64 -15.61 -8.71 -9.44
N ALA A 65 -16.46 -8.59 -8.42
CA ALA A 65 -16.04 -8.25 -7.07
C ALA A 65 -15.05 -9.25 -6.47
N GLY A 66 -15.23 -10.53 -6.70
CA GLY A 66 -14.32 -11.57 -6.19
C GLY A 66 -12.92 -11.44 -6.77
N LEU A 67 -12.81 -11.32 -8.10
CA LEU A 67 -11.53 -11.12 -8.77
C LEU A 67 -10.89 -9.80 -8.37
N PHE A 68 -11.67 -8.71 -8.37
CA PHE A 68 -11.17 -7.39 -7.98
C PHE A 68 -10.60 -7.39 -6.56
N ASN A 69 -11.31 -7.95 -5.58
CA ASN A 69 -10.85 -7.99 -4.19
C ASN A 69 -9.48 -8.68 -4.06
N ASN A 70 -9.27 -9.80 -4.74
CA ASN A 70 -8.02 -10.54 -4.67
C ASN A 70 -6.90 -9.88 -5.51
N ALA A 71 -7.20 -9.45 -6.72
CA ALA A 71 -6.22 -8.76 -7.58
C ALA A 71 -5.82 -7.39 -7.00
N GLY A 72 -6.77 -6.63 -6.48
CA GLY A 72 -6.51 -5.35 -5.82
C GLY A 72 -5.62 -5.52 -4.58
N GLN A 73 -5.95 -6.48 -3.72
CA GLN A 73 -5.13 -6.79 -2.55
C GLN A 73 -3.74 -7.34 -2.94
N HIS A 74 -3.65 -8.15 -3.97
CA HIS A 74 -2.35 -8.60 -4.46
C HIS A 74 -1.50 -7.43 -4.95
N TYR A 75 -2.05 -6.52 -5.75
CA TYR A 75 -1.39 -5.30 -6.18
C TYR A 75 -0.92 -4.45 -4.99
N ASN A 76 -1.82 -4.18 -4.05
CA ASN A 76 -1.53 -3.37 -2.87
C ASN A 76 -0.37 -3.94 -2.06
N HIS A 77 -0.33 -5.27 -1.85
CA HIS A 77 0.69 -5.93 -1.03
C HIS A 77 2.04 -6.05 -1.73
N ILE A 78 2.09 -6.25 -3.07
CA ILE A 78 3.35 -6.20 -3.82
C ILE A 78 4.09 -4.89 -3.54
N HIS A 79 3.36 -3.79 -3.55
CA HIS A 79 3.94 -2.47 -3.30
C HIS A 79 4.17 -2.21 -1.82
N PHE A 80 3.29 -2.71 -0.94
CA PHE A 80 3.41 -2.52 0.51
C PHE A 80 4.76 -3.00 1.05
N TRP A 81 5.21 -4.17 0.65
CA TRP A 81 6.51 -4.69 1.06
C TRP A 81 7.67 -3.81 0.61
N LYS A 82 7.60 -3.23 -0.57
CA LYS A 82 8.62 -2.33 -1.14
C LYS A 82 8.59 -0.93 -0.54
N TRP A 83 7.44 -0.48 -0.05
CA TRP A 83 7.31 0.81 0.64
C TRP A 83 7.90 0.82 2.03
N MET A 84 8.33 -0.32 2.54
CA MET A 84 8.99 -0.43 3.84
C MET A 84 10.43 -0.91 3.70
N LYS A 85 11.29 -0.47 4.61
CA LYS A 85 12.65 -0.99 4.77
C LYS A 85 13.14 -0.86 6.21
N PRO A 86 14.12 -1.69 6.65
CA PRO A 86 14.82 -1.46 7.90
C PRO A 86 15.49 -0.09 7.91
N GLY A 87 15.35 0.65 9.01
CA GLY A 87 15.91 2.01 9.13
C GLY A 87 15.27 3.05 8.23
N GLY A 88 14.06 2.80 7.74
CA GLY A 88 13.28 3.74 6.94
C GLY A 88 12.63 4.85 7.77
N GLY A 89 11.71 5.55 7.14
CA GLY A 89 10.88 6.57 7.80
C GLY A 89 11.57 7.89 8.09
N GLY A 90 10.90 8.67 8.92
CA GLY A 90 11.39 9.98 9.35
C GLY A 90 11.39 11.02 8.24
N ASP A 91 12.36 11.91 8.30
CA ASP A 91 12.53 13.08 7.42
C ASP A 91 13.46 12.84 6.22
N LYS A 92 13.84 11.58 5.96
CA LYS A 92 14.77 11.21 4.87
C LYS A 92 14.07 11.18 3.49
N ILE A 93 13.31 12.22 3.18
CA ILE A 93 12.58 12.30 1.92
C ILE A 93 13.49 12.89 0.84
N PRO A 94 13.69 12.24 -0.32
CA PRO A 94 14.46 12.80 -1.43
C PRO A 94 13.94 14.17 -1.86
N GLY A 95 14.86 15.10 -2.17
CA GLY A 95 14.57 16.52 -2.31
C GLY A 95 13.50 16.89 -3.33
N ASN A 96 13.42 16.20 -4.48
CA ASN A 96 12.37 16.46 -5.48
C ASN A 96 10.99 16.07 -4.97
N LEU A 97 10.89 14.92 -4.32
CA LEU A 97 9.64 14.46 -3.71
C LEU A 97 9.23 15.37 -2.54
N GLN A 98 10.19 15.76 -1.68
CA GLN A 98 9.92 16.67 -0.57
C GLN A 98 9.34 17.99 -1.06
N LYS A 99 9.99 18.63 -2.03
CA LYS A 99 9.50 19.90 -2.63
C LYS A 99 8.09 19.77 -3.19
N LYS A 100 7.78 18.63 -3.83
CA LYS A 100 6.45 18.40 -4.36
C LYS A 100 5.41 18.20 -3.25
N ILE A 101 5.74 17.47 -2.21
CA ILE A 101 4.90 17.32 -1.01
C ILE A 101 4.62 18.70 -0.39
N GLU A 102 5.64 19.52 -0.20
CA GLU A 102 5.51 20.87 0.35
C GLU A 102 4.65 21.77 -0.53
N SER A 103 4.84 21.69 -1.85
CA SER A 103 4.06 22.47 -2.83
C SER A 103 2.58 22.08 -2.86
N ASP A 104 2.28 20.77 -2.81
CA ASP A 104 0.91 20.28 -3.00
C ASP A 104 0.13 20.18 -1.69
N LEU A 105 0.81 19.86 -0.59
CA LEU A 105 0.20 19.58 0.72
C LEU A 105 0.57 20.59 1.82
N GLY A 106 1.45 21.54 1.52
CA GLY A 106 1.84 22.63 2.42
C GLY A 106 3.12 22.35 3.20
N SER A 107 3.31 21.17 3.75
CA SER A 107 4.52 20.75 4.46
C SER A 107 4.60 19.24 4.62
N VAL A 108 5.78 18.71 4.95
CA VAL A 108 5.96 17.29 5.31
C VAL A 108 5.16 16.97 6.58
N ALA A 109 5.14 17.86 7.57
CA ALA A 109 4.36 17.66 8.79
C ALA A 109 2.86 17.56 8.49
N LYS A 110 2.34 18.45 7.63
CA LYS A 110 0.93 18.43 7.20
C LYS A 110 0.61 17.13 6.44
N MET A 111 1.48 16.72 5.53
CA MET A 111 1.33 15.43 4.83
C MET A 111 1.23 14.27 5.82
N SER A 112 2.11 14.21 6.83
CA SER A 112 2.10 13.16 7.85
C SER A 112 0.81 13.15 8.66
N GLU A 113 0.34 14.32 9.09
CA GLU A 113 -0.94 14.47 9.80
C GLU A 113 -2.12 13.98 8.94
N ASP A 114 -2.19 14.43 7.69
CA ASP A 114 -3.28 14.06 6.78
C ASP A 114 -3.27 12.56 6.44
N PHE A 115 -2.08 11.99 6.26
CA PHE A 115 -1.93 10.54 6.00
C PHE A 115 -2.40 9.71 7.20
N ILE A 116 -1.96 10.06 8.41
CA ILE A 116 -2.40 9.39 9.65
C ILE A 116 -3.90 9.55 9.81
N GLN A 117 -4.43 10.75 9.63
CA GLN A 117 -5.87 11.02 9.74
C GLN A 117 -6.68 10.22 8.72
N ALA A 118 -6.20 10.10 7.49
CA ALA A 118 -6.85 9.26 6.47
C ALA A 118 -6.91 7.78 6.92
N GLY A 119 -5.82 7.24 7.45
CA GLY A 119 -5.78 5.86 7.95
C GLY A 119 -6.66 5.63 9.17
N VAL A 120 -6.64 6.56 10.12
CA VAL A 120 -7.46 6.49 11.35
C VAL A 120 -8.95 6.57 11.02
N THR A 121 -9.34 7.43 10.08
CA THR A 121 -10.73 7.64 9.71
C THR A 121 -11.24 6.69 8.62
N GLN A 122 -10.40 5.82 8.09
CA GLN A 122 -10.86 4.70 7.26
C GLN A 122 -11.62 3.72 8.14
N PHE A 123 -12.95 3.79 8.06
CA PHE A 123 -13.81 2.94 8.87
C PHE A 123 -13.71 1.48 8.45
N GLY A 124 -13.37 0.60 9.41
CA GLY A 124 -13.17 -0.82 9.15
C GLY A 124 -11.86 -1.10 8.40
N SER A 125 -11.91 -2.08 7.50
CA SER A 125 -10.77 -2.50 6.68
C SER A 125 -10.55 -1.57 5.50
N GLY A 126 -9.30 -1.31 5.18
CA GLY A 126 -8.94 -0.48 4.03
C GLY A 126 -7.49 -0.06 4.04
N TRP A 127 -7.22 1.00 3.30
CA TRP A 127 -5.88 1.54 3.04
C TRP A 127 -5.89 3.06 3.09
N CYS A 128 -4.76 3.66 3.44
CA CYS A 128 -4.51 5.08 3.22
C CYS A 128 -3.29 5.25 2.30
N TRP A 129 -3.28 6.36 1.53
CA TRP A 129 -2.41 6.53 0.39
C TRP A 129 -1.86 7.94 0.28
N LEU A 130 -0.61 8.03 -0.24
CA LEU A 130 -0.20 9.15 -1.07
C LEU A 130 -0.31 8.71 -2.52
N ALA A 131 -0.95 9.51 -3.34
CA ALA A 131 -1.14 9.21 -4.76
C ALA A 131 -0.94 10.46 -5.61
N VAL A 132 -0.54 10.28 -6.86
CA VAL A 132 -0.50 11.33 -7.87
C VAL A 132 -1.81 11.31 -8.66
N LYS A 133 -2.53 12.42 -8.62
CA LYS A 133 -3.76 12.64 -9.39
C LYS A 133 -3.67 14.01 -10.08
N ASP A 134 -3.88 14.04 -11.38
CA ASP A 134 -3.81 15.27 -12.19
C ASP A 134 -2.51 16.08 -11.95
N GLY A 135 -1.38 15.38 -11.84
CA GLY A 135 -0.06 15.97 -11.61
C GLY A 135 0.18 16.50 -10.20
N LYS A 136 -0.69 16.21 -9.25
CA LYS A 136 -0.55 16.63 -7.84
C LYS A 136 -0.53 15.43 -6.89
N ILE A 137 0.29 15.53 -5.84
CA ILE A 137 0.26 14.58 -4.73
C ILE A 137 -0.99 14.89 -3.89
N THR A 138 -1.75 13.83 -3.59
CA THR A 138 -2.93 13.90 -2.74
C THR A 138 -2.93 12.76 -1.72
N VAL A 139 -3.55 13.01 -0.57
CA VAL A 139 -3.83 11.97 0.43
C VAL A 139 -5.20 11.38 0.13
N MET A 140 -5.28 10.04 0.13
CA MET A 140 -6.52 9.30 -0.12
C MET A 140 -6.70 8.21 0.93
N LYS A 141 -7.94 7.73 1.08
CA LYS A 141 -8.27 6.49 1.77
C LYS A 141 -9.27 5.70 0.94
N THR A 142 -9.19 4.38 0.99
CA THR A 142 -10.06 3.47 0.24
C THR A 142 -10.49 2.29 1.11
N PRO A 143 -11.71 1.78 0.93
CA PRO A 143 -12.18 0.62 1.67
C PRO A 143 -11.62 -0.69 1.09
N ASN A 144 -11.51 -1.70 1.93
CA ASN A 144 -11.19 -3.08 1.55
C ASN A 144 -9.93 -3.19 0.66
N GLY A 145 -10.05 -3.73 -0.53
CA GLY A 145 -8.96 -3.87 -1.50
C GLY A 145 -8.88 -2.77 -2.56
N GLU A 146 -9.74 -1.76 -2.49
CA GLU A 146 -9.67 -0.62 -3.41
C GLU A 146 -8.35 0.13 -3.28
N ASN A 147 -7.92 0.72 -4.37
CA ASN A 147 -6.67 1.49 -4.46
C ASN A 147 -6.82 2.68 -5.42
N PRO A 148 -5.84 3.59 -5.46
CA PRO A 148 -5.91 4.79 -6.31
C PRO A 148 -6.10 4.53 -7.80
N LEU A 149 -5.67 3.36 -8.34
CA LEU A 149 -5.80 3.05 -9.76
C LEU A 149 -7.25 3.11 -10.27
N VAL A 150 -8.20 2.67 -9.45
CA VAL A 150 -9.62 2.67 -9.82
C VAL A 150 -10.30 4.02 -9.63
N HIS A 151 -9.58 4.99 -9.06
CA HIS A 151 -10.01 6.37 -8.85
C HIS A 151 -9.25 7.38 -9.72
N GLY A 152 -8.57 6.90 -10.77
CA GLY A 152 -7.83 7.75 -11.71
C GLY A 152 -6.57 8.37 -11.12
N ALA A 153 -5.97 7.73 -10.13
CA ALA A 153 -4.73 8.18 -9.48
C ALA A 153 -3.68 7.06 -9.46
N LYS A 154 -2.41 7.42 -9.36
CA LYS A 154 -1.29 6.48 -9.26
C LYS A 154 -0.77 6.46 -7.83
N PRO A 155 -0.81 5.32 -7.11
CA PRO A 155 -0.27 5.25 -5.75
C PRO A 155 1.25 5.40 -5.74
N ILE A 156 1.78 6.15 -4.79
CA ILE A 156 3.22 6.28 -4.56
C ILE A 156 3.63 5.79 -3.17
N LEU A 157 2.70 5.79 -2.22
CA LEU A 157 2.83 5.21 -0.89
C LEU A 157 1.47 4.72 -0.42
N GLY A 158 1.41 3.57 0.20
CA GLY A 158 0.20 3.04 0.82
C GLY A 158 0.49 2.39 2.17
N CYS A 159 -0.47 2.46 3.07
CA CYS A 159 -0.42 1.74 4.34
C CYS A 159 -1.70 0.94 4.54
N ASP A 160 -1.53 -0.35 4.79
CA ASP A 160 -2.62 -1.27 5.09
C ASP A 160 -3.17 -0.99 6.49
N VAL A 161 -4.46 -0.67 6.59
CA VAL A 161 -5.14 -0.46 7.87
C VAL A 161 -6.20 -1.50 8.17
N TRP A 162 -6.15 -2.65 7.49
CA TRP A 162 -6.82 -3.86 7.97
C TRP A 162 -6.26 -4.25 9.34
N GLU A 163 -7.08 -4.73 10.23
CA GLU A 163 -6.64 -5.10 11.58
C GLU A 163 -5.52 -6.16 11.58
N HIS A 164 -5.52 -7.10 10.62
CA HIS A 164 -4.45 -8.09 10.50
C HIS A 164 -3.06 -7.49 10.25
N SER A 165 -2.98 -6.26 9.75
CA SER A 165 -1.71 -5.55 9.55
C SER A 165 -1.04 -5.13 10.85
N TYR A 166 -1.82 -4.83 11.89
CA TYR A 166 -1.28 -4.18 13.10
C TYR A 166 -1.76 -4.78 14.41
N TYR A 167 -2.77 -5.65 14.42
CA TYR A 167 -3.41 -6.08 15.66
C TYR A 167 -2.48 -6.88 16.57
N ILE A 168 -1.58 -7.70 16.01
CA ILE A 168 -0.59 -8.47 16.78
C ILE A 168 0.33 -7.53 17.59
N ASP A 169 0.83 -6.46 16.97
CA ASP A 169 1.83 -5.58 17.56
C ASP A 169 1.23 -4.39 18.31
N TYR A 170 0.08 -3.90 17.87
CA TYR A 170 -0.53 -2.65 18.38
C TYR A 170 -1.94 -2.83 18.94
N ARG A 171 -2.55 -4.00 18.80
CA ARG A 171 -3.95 -4.24 19.15
C ARG A 171 -4.84 -3.20 18.43
N ASN A 172 -5.70 -2.50 19.14
CA ASN A 172 -6.61 -1.49 18.58
C ASN A 172 -5.96 -0.12 18.33
N ARG A 173 -4.65 0.02 18.55
CA ARG A 173 -3.94 1.30 18.47
C ARG A 173 -3.48 1.62 17.04
N ARG A 174 -4.44 1.72 16.11
CA ARG A 174 -4.16 2.07 14.70
C ARG A 174 -3.38 3.39 14.55
N PRO A 175 -3.66 4.46 15.33
CA PRO A 175 -2.86 5.69 15.24
C PRO A 175 -1.36 5.47 15.55
N ASP A 176 -1.04 4.65 16.53
CA ASP A 176 0.36 4.34 16.91
C ASP A 176 1.07 3.54 15.80
N TYR A 177 0.37 2.59 15.19
CA TYR A 177 0.87 1.84 14.04
C TYR A 177 1.18 2.75 12.85
N LEU A 178 0.26 3.65 12.48
CA LEU A 178 0.45 4.60 11.39
C LEU A 178 1.62 5.55 11.66
N LYS A 179 1.74 6.03 12.89
CA LYS A 179 2.87 6.86 13.30
C LYS A 179 4.19 6.09 13.21
N ALA A 180 4.25 4.87 13.73
CA ALA A 180 5.44 4.03 13.66
C ALA A 180 5.84 3.73 12.20
N PHE A 181 4.87 3.48 11.33
CA PHE A 181 5.08 3.28 9.89
C PHE A 181 5.79 4.48 9.25
N LEU A 182 5.24 5.69 9.43
CA LEU A 182 5.83 6.91 8.86
C LEU A 182 7.20 7.25 9.47
N ASP A 183 7.34 7.10 10.78
CA ASP A 183 8.56 7.50 11.49
C ASP A 183 9.73 6.53 11.27
N ASN A 184 9.46 5.23 11.00
CA ASN A 184 10.49 4.20 11.10
C ASN A 184 10.55 3.20 9.94
N LEU A 185 9.53 3.08 9.11
CA LEU A 185 9.45 1.99 8.13
C LEU A 185 9.49 2.45 6.68
N VAL A 186 9.00 3.64 6.35
CA VAL A 186 8.82 4.06 4.95
C VAL A 186 10.15 4.09 4.19
N ASN A 187 10.18 3.38 3.07
CA ASN A 187 11.27 3.43 2.10
C ASN A 187 11.09 4.64 1.16
N TRP A 188 11.47 5.82 1.61
CA TRP A 188 11.29 7.06 0.88
C TRP A 188 12.00 7.10 -0.46
N ASP A 189 13.10 6.36 -0.64
CA ASP A 189 13.77 6.25 -1.95
C ASP A 189 12.85 5.58 -2.96
N HIS A 190 12.21 4.47 -2.59
CA HIS A 190 11.24 3.79 -3.45
C HIS A 190 9.98 4.62 -3.70
N VAL A 191 9.51 5.35 -2.70
CA VAL A 191 8.39 6.31 -2.89
C VAL A 191 8.74 7.37 -3.92
N ALA A 192 9.98 7.90 -3.89
CA ALA A 192 10.45 8.87 -4.87
C ALA A 192 10.54 8.29 -6.29
N GLU A 193 11.01 7.05 -6.43
CA GLU A 193 11.02 6.34 -7.72
C GLU A 193 9.59 6.21 -8.28
N MET A 194 8.64 5.77 -7.46
CA MET A 194 7.25 5.67 -7.86
C MET A 194 6.62 7.03 -8.19
N TYR A 195 6.99 8.07 -7.46
CA TYR A 195 6.56 9.42 -7.78
C TYR A 195 7.05 9.87 -9.16
N GLU A 196 8.32 9.69 -9.46
CA GLU A 196 8.89 10.05 -10.77
C GLU A 196 8.21 9.26 -11.91
N GLU A 197 7.93 7.98 -11.70
CA GLU A 197 7.19 7.16 -12.66
C GLU A 197 5.74 7.63 -12.83
N ALA A 198 5.10 8.03 -11.73
CA ALA A 198 3.72 8.53 -11.76
C ALA A 198 3.57 9.87 -12.48
N MET A 199 4.63 10.68 -12.55
CA MET A 199 4.66 11.99 -13.22
C MET A 199 4.97 11.90 -14.73
N LYS A 200 5.40 10.76 -15.25
CA LYS A 200 5.56 10.51 -16.69
C LYS A 200 4.20 10.33 -17.37
#